data_4a3a04ae8455124f19bb4fd1eecc3f6d
#
_entry.id   4a3a04ae8455124f19bb4fd1eecc3f6d
#
_cell.length_a   1.000
_cell.length_b   1.000
_cell.length_c   1.000
_cell.angle_alpha   90.00
_cell.angle_beta   90.00
_cell.angle_gamma   90.00
#
_symmetry.space_group_name_H-M   'P 1'
#
loop_
_entity.id
_entity.type
_entity.pdbx_description
1 polymer ?
#
loop_
_entity_poly.entity_id
_entity_poly.type
_entity_poly.pdbx_seq_one_letter_code
_entity_poly.pdbx_strand_id
1 'polypeptide(L)'
;MPECEYIPVPYDIGVPYFPDSVNIPQNNPMTISGVELGRYLFYDERLSGDVSKPMSCATCHKQKFSFECGMEEFPDGFPVGNSGIKTKHVMLPLVNLVWNNSGYFWNGLLNKNNRKLGSKTYHVPADSIYNQTNIESAVWMAIAAPHEMDGNINKAVKLIKKDSFYRQKFYQAFGTFDININLISKAIAQFIRSLVSFNSKFDMFMDGKVQLTLQEMRGLVLFTTEGADCFHCHGSPALPLWTTNLFMNNAKDIDFEGQSDRFFVTGNIMDKGKYRVPTLRNIEFTAPYMHDGRFKTLDEVLEFYNNGLKRSPFIDPLAINANHGGAHLSQSDLNALKAFLLTLSDTSFINNPRFSNPWIKK
;
A
#
# COMPACT_ATOMS: atom_id res chain seq x y z
N MET A 1 43.13 -0.99 -7.27
CA MET A 1 42.48 -1.04 -5.96
C MET A 1 42.06 -2.46 -5.75
N PRO A 2 42.27 -3.12 -4.60
CA PRO A 2 41.75 -4.46 -4.38
C PRO A 2 40.24 -4.40 -4.61
N GLU A 3 39.71 -5.35 -5.43
CA GLU A 3 38.30 -5.55 -5.58
C GLU A 3 37.76 -5.92 -4.21
N CYS A 4 37.06 -4.99 -3.55
CA CYS A 4 36.34 -5.31 -2.32
C CYS A 4 35.28 -6.35 -2.73
N GLU A 5 35.40 -7.56 -2.21
CA GLU A 5 34.44 -8.62 -2.43
C GLU A 5 33.03 -8.13 -2.05
N TYR A 6 32.07 -8.27 -2.94
CA TYR A 6 30.68 -7.94 -2.68
C TYR A 6 30.07 -9.00 -1.76
N ILE A 7 29.83 -8.62 -0.50
CA ILE A 7 29.18 -9.49 0.48
C ILE A 7 27.87 -8.83 0.90
N PRO A 8 26.69 -9.31 0.41
CA PRO A 8 25.42 -8.77 0.82
C PRO A 8 25.08 -9.13 2.26
N VAL A 9 24.79 -8.13 3.09
CA VAL A 9 24.31 -8.36 4.46
C VAL A 9 22.80 -8.42 4.45
N PRO A 10 22.17 -9.55 4.88
CA PRO A 10 20.72 -9.68 4.92
C PRO A 10 20.06 -8.60 5.78
N TYR A 11 18.88 -8.15 5.34
CA TYR A 11 18.05 -7.24 6.12
C TYR A 11 17.04 -8.06 6.91
N ASP A 12 17.02 -7.86 8.23
CA ASP A 12 16.03 -8.44 9.13
C ASP A 12 14.79 -7.53 9.19
N ILE A 13 13.63 -8.08 8.82
CA ILE A 13 12.35 -7.39 8.88
C ILE A 13 11.87 -7.26 10.33
N GLY A 14 12.33 -8.13 11.23
CA GLY A 14 12.18 -7.99 12.68
C GLY A 14 10.77 -8.15 13.21
N VAL A 15 9.98 -9.13 12.71
CA VAL A 15 8.58 -9.28 13.12
C VAL A 15 8.34 -10.57 13.88
N PRO A 16 7.90 -10.47 15.16
CA PRO A 16 7.94 -11.60 16.07
C PRO A 16 6.75 -12.60 15.97
N TYR A 17 5.60 -12.27 15.34
CA TYR A 17 4.42 -13.14 15.37
C TYR A 17 3.59 -13.16 14.09
N PHE A 18 4.24 -13.01 12.94
CA PHE A 18 3.58 -13.03 11.65
C PHE A 18 3.57 -14.40 10.98
N PRO A 19 2.56 -14.69 10.15
CA PRO A 19 2.59 -15.85 9.31
C PRO A 19 3.85 -15.83 8.44
N ASP A 20 4.54 -16.96 8.35
CA ASP A 20 5.89 -17.15 7.77
C ASP A 20 6.01 -16.82 6.27
N SER A 21 4.94 -16.46 5.58
CA SER A 21 4.93 -16.25 4.14
C SER A 21 5.14 -14.80 3.74
N VAL A 22 6.38 -14.33 3.81
CA VAL A 22 6.78 -13.04 3.24
C VAL A 22 6.88 -13.11 1.71
N ASN A 23 6.45 -12.06 1.02
CA ASN A 23 6.55 -11.93 -0.43
C ASN A 23 7.88 -11.26 -0.83
N ILE A 24 8.97 -12.01 -0.62
CA ILE A 24 10.32 -11.61 -1.03
C ILE A 24 10.74 -12.48 -2.21
N PRO A 25 10.94 -11.93 -3.42
CA PRO A 25 11.38 -12.69 -4.57
C PRO A 25 12.81 -13.23 -4.37
N GLN A 26 13.06 -14.48 -4.78
CA GLN A 26 14.40 -15.08 -4.71
C GLN A 26 15.46 -14.28 -5.47
N ASN A 27 15.08 -13.62 -6.56
CA ASN A 27 15.96 -12.80 -7.37
C ASN A 27 16.11 -11.35 -6.86
N ASN A 28 15.50 -11.03 -5.72
CA ASN A 28 15.64 -9.74 -5.02
C ASN A 28 15.57 -9.93 -3.50
N PRO A 29 16.52 -10.69 -2.90
CA PRO A 29 16.59 -10.83 -1.45
C PRO A 29 16.83 -9.47 -0.80
N MET A 30 16.26 -9.27 0.38
CA MET A 30 16.42 -8.01 1.11
C MET A 30 17.80 -7.93 1.75
N THR A 31 18.49 -6.82 1.51
CA THR A 31 19.79 -6.51 2.10
C THR A 31 19.81 -5.13 2.73
N ILE A 32 20.68 -4.91 3.73
CA ILE A 32 20.82 -3.59 4.38
C ILE A 32 21.15 -2.51 3.33
N SER A 33 22.12 -2.77 2.46
CA SER A 33 22.52 -1.82 1.41
C SER A 33 21.44 -1.61 0.35
N GLY A 34 20.65 -2.66 0.02
CA GLY A 34 19.56 -2.58 -0.93
C GLY A 34 18.40 -1.74 -0.39
N VAL A 35 18.03 -1.92 0.88
CA VAL A 35 17.01 -1.10 1.56
C VAL A 35 17.45 0.35 1.65
N GLU A 36 18.72 0.59 2.02
CA GLU A 36 19.27 1.95 2.10
C GLU A 36 19.28 2.65 0.72
N LEU A 37 19.76 1.98 -0.33
CA LEU A 37 19.72 2.49 -1.70
C LEU A 37 18.28 2.78 -2.14
N GLY A 38 17.36 1.86 -1.86
CA GLY A 38 15.94 2.03 -2.17
C GLY A 38 15.33 3.25 -1.50
N ARG A 39 15.72 3.53 -0.23
CA ARG A 39 15.30 4.73 0.46
C ARG A 39 15.80 6.01 -0.23
N TYR A 40 17.07 6.09 -0.63
CA TYR A 40 17.59 7.25 -1.38
C TYR A 40 16.83 7.46 -2.68
N LEU A 41 16.59 6.38 -3.43
CA LEU A 41 15.86 6.44 -4.71
C LEU A 41 14.38 6.82 -4.52
N PHE A 42 13.71 6.32 -3.49
CA PHE A 42 12.30 6.63 -3.18
C PHE A 42 12.04 8.14 -3.01
N TYR A 43 13.03 8.86 -2.50
CA TYR A 43 12.99 10.31 -2.27
C TYR A 43 13.69 11.13 -3.36
N ASP A 44 14.18 10.50 -4.43
CA ASP A 44 14.94 11.20 -5.49
C ASP A 44 14.03 11.66 -6.62
N GLU A 45 13.87 12.96 -6.76
CA GLU A 45 13.01 13.58 -7.76
C GLU A 45 13.51 13.40 -9.19
N ARG A 46 14.77 12.99 -9.39
CA ARG A 46 15.34 12.69 -10.72
C ARG A 46 14.73 11.44 -11.36
N LEU A 47 13.97 10.64 -10.58
CA LEU A 47 13.27 9.46 -11.10
C LEU A 47 12.19 9.79 -12.14
N SER A 48 11.65 11.01 -12.16
CA SER A 48 10.78 11.45 -13.27
C SER A 48 11.53 11.50 -14.62
N GLY A 49 12.87 11.59 -14.60
CA GLY A 49 13.68 11.75 -15.80
C GLY A 49 13.53 13.12 -16.45
N ASP A 50 12.85 14.05 -15.79
CA ASP A 50 12.67 15.43 -16.23
C ASP A 50 12.98 16.39 -15.09
N VAL A 51 14.10 17.12 -15.22
CA VAL A 51 14.54 18.09 -14.20
C VAL A 51 13.66 19.34 -14.13
N SER A 52 12.84 19.59 -15.14
CA SER A 52 11.87 20.71 -15.15
C SER A 52 10.54 20.33 -14.47
N LYS A 53 10.29 19.04 -14.31
CA LYS A 53 9.13 18.46 -13.63
C LYS A 53 9.58 17.39 -12.63
N PRO A 54 10.31 17.79 -11.58
CA PRO A 54 10.86 16.85 -10.61
C PRO A 54 9.74 16.15 -9.85
N MET A 55 9.83 14.83 -9.74
CA MET A 55 8.87 14.02 -8.97
C MET A 55 9.53 12.73 -8.47
N SER A 56 9.26 12.39 -7.24
CA SER A 56 9.70 11.15 -6.59
C SER A 56 8.50 10.34 -6.09
N CYS A 57 8.72 9.12 -5.60
CA CYS A 57 7.67 8.36 -4.92
C CYS A 57 7.12 9.14 -3.71
N ALA A 58 8.01 9.81 -2.97
CA ALA A 58 7.64 10.62 -1.80
C ALA A 58 6.84 11.89 -2.13
N THR A 59 6.72 12.28 -3.39
CA THR A 59 5.83 13.39 -3.78
C THR A 59 4.38 13.07 -3.42
N CYS A 60 3.97 11.81 -3.63
CA CYS A 60 2.62 11.36 -3.30
C CYS A 60 2.59 10.49 -2.04
N HIS A 61 3.58 9.62 -1.82
CA HIS A 61 3.63 8.72 -0.66
C HIS A 61 4.32 9.39 0.54
N LYS A 62 3.54 10.05 1.39
CA LYS A 62 4.03 10.82 2.53
C LYS A 62 4.13 9.96 3.79
N GLN A 63 5.30 9.90 4.43
CA GLN A 63 5.52 9.11 5.64
C GLN A 63 4.51 9.43 6.76
N LYS A 64 4.20 10.70 6.99
CA LYS A 64 3.25 11.14 8.03
C LYS A 64 1.83 10.62 7.86
N PHE A 65 1.47 10.20 6.64
CA PHE A 65 0.19 9.56 6.30
C PHE A 65 0.35 8.06 6.03
N SER A 66 1.29 7.40 6.72
CA SER A 66 1.58 5.97 6.52
C SER A 66 1.94 5.62 5.06
N PHE A 67 2.63 6.54 4.38
CA PHE A 67 2.97 6.47 2.96
C PHE A 67 1.74 6.42 2.02
N GLU A 68 0.66 7.06 2.43
CA GLU A 68 -0.47 7.50 1.63
C GLU A 68 -0.28 8.99 1.29
N CYS A 69 -1.13 9.62 0.46
CA CYS A 69 -0.93 11.01 0.03
C CYS A 69 -1.41 12.06 1.06
N GLY A 70 -2.45 11.72 1.81
CA GLY A 70 -3.12 12.63 2.73
C GLY A 70 -3.92 13.74 2.04
N MET A 71 -4.82 14.38 2.80
CA MET A 71 -5.70 15.42 2.29
C MET A 71 -5.10 16.83 2.31
N GLU A 72 -3.90 17.02 2.84
CA GLU A 72 -3.31 18.36 2.94
C GLU A 72 -2.96 18.96 1.57
N GLU A 73 -2.35 18.14 0.68
CA GLU A 73 -2.01 18.55 -0.69
C GLU A 73 -3.05 18.09 -1.71
N PHE A 74 -3.73 16.98 -1.41
CA PHE A 74 -4.76 16.38 -2.25
C PHE A 74 -6.07 16.22 -1.47
N PRO A 75 -6.88 17.29 -1.33
CA PRO A 75 -8.06 17.29 -0.44
C PRO A 75 -9.12 16.25 -0.79
N ASP A 76 -9.16 15.79 -2.04
CA ASP A 76 -10.01 14.71 -2.51
C ASP A 76 -9.34 13.32 -2.46
N GLY A 77 -8.05 13.25 -2.10
CA GLY A 77 -7.26 12.01 -2.04
C GLY A 77 -6.75 11.50 -3.39
N PHE A 78 -6.90 12.30 -4.46
CA PHE A 78 -6.46 11.93 -5.80
C PHE A 78 -5.24 12.74 -6.22
N PRO A 79 -4.04 12.18 -6.12
CA PRO A 79 -2.84 12.84 -6.63
C PRO A 79 -2.94 13.14 -8.11
N VAL A 80 -2.24 14.20 -8.50
CA VAL A 80 -2.12 14.62 -9.90
C VAL A 80 -0.71 14.29 -10.38
N GLY A 81 -0.62 13.49 -11.44
CA GLY A 81 0.66 13.15 -12.05
C GLY A 81 1.27 14.31 -12.81
N ASN A 82 2.53 14.14 -13.26
CA ASN A 82 3.28 15.15 -14.03
C ASN A 82 2.61 15.57 -15.35
N SER A 83 1.75 14.72 -15.90
CA SER A 83 0.94 15.06 -17.09
C SER A 83 -0.28 15.94 -16.77
N GLY A 84 -0.58 16.20 -15.51
CA GLY A 84 -1.81 16.87 -15.06
C GLY A 84 -3.02 15.95 -14.94
N ILE A 85 -2.86 14.65 -15.13
CA ILE A 85 -3.93 13.65 -15.02
C ILE A 85 -4.01 13.16 -13.56
N LYS A 86 -5.24 13.15 -12.99
CA LYS A 86 -5.49 12.57 -11.67
C LYS A 86 -5.45 11.04 -11.70
N THR A 87 -5.07 10.44 -10.59
CA THR A 87 -5.24 9.00 -10.38
C THR A 87 -6.70 8.59 -10.43
N LYS A 88 -6.99 7.32 -10.76
CA LYS A 88 -8.37 6.81 -10.85
C LYS A 88 -8.95 6.45 -9.49
N HIS A 89 -8.09 6.23 -8.52
CA HIS A 89 -8.44 5.89 -7.14
C HIS A 89 -7.59 6.71 -6.20
N VAL A 90 -8.07 6.89 -4.97
CA VAL A 90 -7.22 7.38 -3.88
C VAL A 90 -6.04 6.44 -3.67
N MET A 91 -4.99 6.93 -3.05
CA MET A 91 -3.82 6.10 -2.83
C MET A 91 -4.04 5.07 -1.73
N LEU A 92 -3.34 3.95 -1.85
CA LEU A 92 -3.23 2.97 -0.77
C LEU A 92 -1.91 3.20 -0.01
N PRO A 93 -1.92 3.07 1.31
CA PRO A 93 -0.71 3.20 2.10
C PRO A 93 0.31 2.11 1.77
N LEU A 94 1.60 2.46 1.78
CA LEU A 94 2.70 1.51 1.58
C LEU A 94 3.15 0.92 2.94
N VAL A 95 2.25 0.25 3.63
CA VAL A 95 2.52 -0.36 4.93
C VAL A 95 2.33 -1.87 4.87
N ASN A 96 3.29 -2.62 5.43
CA ASN A 96 3.25 -4.07 5.55
C ASN A 96 3.06 -4.84 4.23
N LEU A 97 3.46 -4.26 3.09
CA LEU A 97 3.26 -4.86 1.77
C LEU A 97 4.09 -6.12 1.55
N VAL A 98 5.09 -6.40 2.37
CA VAL A 98 5.88 -7.62 2.33
C VAL A 98 5.04 -8.89 2.58
N TRP A 99 3.86 -8.77 3.18
CA TRP A 99 2.91 -9.88 3.36
C TRP A 99 1.76 -9.91 2.36
N ASN A 100 1.71 -8.97 1.42
CA ASN A 100 0.66 -8.97 0.40
C ASN A 100 0.97 -9.99 -0.70
N ASN A 101 0.21 -11.08 -0.74
CA ASN A 101 0.32 -12.14 -1.74
C ASN A 101 -0.84 -12.14 -2.76
N SER A 102 -1.85 -11.28 -2.61
CA SER A 102 -3.07 -11.29 -3.43
C SER A 102 -3.02 -10.35 -4.63
N GLY A 103 -2.14 -9.35 -4.60
CA GLY A 103 -1.97 -8.37 -5.68
C GLY A 103 -1.93 -6.93 -5.18
N TYR A 104 -1.44 -6.03 -6.02
CA TYR A 104 -1.28 -4.61 -5.71
C TYR A 104 -2.33 -3.77 -6.42
N PHE A 105 -2.47 -2.52 -6.01
CA PHE A 105 -3.54 -1.60 -6.38
C PHE A 105 -4.92 -2.03 -5.88
N TRP A 106 -5.90 -1.13 -5.95
CA TRP A 106 -7.27 -1.38 -5.52
C TRP A 106 -7.94 -2.54 -6.26
N ASN A 107 -7.70 -2.65 -7.55
CA ASN A 107 -8.31 -3.68 -8.40
C ASN A 107 -7.42 -4.91 -8.64
N GLY A 108 -6.21 -4.94 -8.05
CA GLY A 108 -5.27 -6.03 -8.24
C GLY A 108 -4.71 -6.10 -9.67
N LEU A 109 -4.50 -4.95 -10.31
CA LEU A 109 -3.91 -4.86 -11.65
C LEU A 109 -2.59 -5.62 -11.75
N LEU A 110 -1.84 -5.70 -10.65
CA LEU A 110 -0.66 -6.55 -10.50
C LEU A 110 -0.99 -7.77 -9.64
N ASN A 111 -1.60 -8.79 -10.24
CA ASN A 111 -1.91 -10.06 -9.59
C ASN A 111 -1.28 -11.23 -10.37
N LYS A 112 -0.76 -12.24 -9.66
CA LYS A 112 -0.11 -13.43 -10.24
C LYS A 112 -0.95 -14.14 -11.33
N ASN A 113 -2.26 -14.05 -11.25
CA ASN A 113 -3.18 -14.76 -12.13
C ASN A 113 -3.58 -13.97 -13.38
N ASN A 114 -3.23 -12.69 -13.48
CA ASN A 114 -3.61 -11.82 -14.61
C ASN A 114 -2.47 -11.65 -15.60
N ARG A 115 -2.28 -12.65 -16.46
CA ARG A 115 -1.38 -12.56 -17.62
C ARG A 115 -1.93 -11.72 -18.78
N LYS A 116 -3.21 -11.34 -18.75
CA LYS A 116 -3.83 -10.45 -19.74
C LYS A 116 -3.81 -9.00 -19.23
N LEU A 117 -2.66 -8.42 -19.02
CA LEU A 117 -2.49 -6.98 -19.01
C LEU A 117 -2.57 -6.45 -20.46
N GLY A 118 -3.69 -6.70 -21.08
CA GLY A 118 -4.04 -6.17 -22.38
C GLY A 118 -4.46 -4.72 -22.34
N SER A 119 -3.83 -3.90 -21.50
CA SER A 119 -3.95 -2.46 -21.60
C SER A 119 -2.99 -1.99 -22.67
N LYS A 120 -3.50 -1.41 -23.75
CA LYS A 120 -2.71 -0.74 -24.79
C LYS A 120 -1.79 0.38 -24.26
N THR A 121 -1.85 0.66 -22.97
CA THR A 121 -1.18 1.79 -22.30
C THR A 121 0.18 1.43 -21.73
N TYR A 122 0.44 0.15 -21.44
CA TYR A 122 1.70 -0.28 -20.84
C TYR A 122 2.32 -1.43 -21.62
N HIS A 123 3.21 -1.14 -22.55
CA HIS A 123 4.07 -2.14 -23.15
C HIS A 123 5.10 -2.61 -22.12
N VAL A 124 4.74 -3.57 -21.31
CA VAL A 124 5.69 -4.32 -20.51
C VAL A 124 6.32 -5.37 -21.43
N PRO A 125 7.64 -5.34 -21.68
CA PRO A 125 8.30 -6.35 -22.51
C PRO A 125 8.04 -7.74 -21.94
N ALA A 126 7.69 -8.72 -22.80
CA ALA A 126 7.30 -10.06 -22.42
C ALA A 126 8.34 -10.81 -21.57
N ASP A 127 9.61 -10.48 -21.75
CA ASP A 127 10.76 -11.15 -21.12
C ASP A 127 11.34 -10.37 -19.93
N SER A 128 10.68 -9.29 -19.50
CA SER A 128 11.18 -8.47 -18.41
C SER A 128 10.68 -8.95 -17.05
N ILE A 129 11.43 -8.57 -16.00
CA ILE A 129 10.99 -8.74 -14.59
C ILE A 129 9.61 -8.11 -14.33
N TYR A 130 9.12 -7.27 -15.22
CA TYR A 130 7.84 -6.56 -15.20
C TYR A 130 6.62 -7.43 -15.50
N ASN A 131 6.81 -8.66 -15.99
CA ASN A 131 5.76 -9.67 -16.02
C ASN A 131 5.50 -10.30 -14.66
N GLN A 132 6.23 -9.88 -13.63
CA GLN A 132 6.03 -10.36 -12.27
C GLN A 132 5.04 -9.44 -11.55
N THR A 133 4.14 -10.05 -10.83
CA THR A 133 3.10 -9.44 -10.01
C THR A 133 3.68 -9.06 -8.65
N ASN A 134 4.64 -8.16 -8.65
CA ASN A 134 5.42 -7.78 -7.48
C ASN A 134 5.58 -6.26 -7.37
N ILE A 135 6.17 -5.81 -6.27
CA ILE A 135 6.43 -4.39 -6.01
C ILE A 135 7.38 -3.81 -7.06
N GLU A 136 8.33 -4.58 -7.57
CA GLU A 136 9.27 -4.16 -8.62
C GLU A 136 8.54 -3.68 -9.89
N SER A 137 7.51 -4.41 -10.29
CA SER A 137 6.66 -4.02 -11.42
C SER A 137 5.82 -2.78 -11.13
N ALA A 138 5.30 -2.65 -9.90
CA ALA A 138 4.57 -1.46 -9.48
C ALA A 138 5.46 -0.20 -9.55
N VAL A 139 6.72 -0.29 -9.10
CA VAL A 139 7.68 0.83 -9.16
C VAL A 139 7.93 1.29 -10.60
N TRP A 140 8.16 0.33 -11.50
CA TRP A 140 8.36 0.68 -12.91
C TRP A 140 7.13 1.35 -13.51
N MET A 141 5.94 0.83 -13.22
CA MET A 141 4.67 1.40 -13.71
C MET A 141 4.48 2.82 -13.19
N ALA A 142 4.77 3.07 -11.92
CA ALA A 142 4.65 4.39 -11.31
C ALA A 142 5.56 5.44 -11.99
N ILE A 143 6.79 5.05 -12.39
CA ILE A 143 7.69 5.94 -13.12
C ILE A 143 7.13 6.27 -14.50
N ALA A 144 6.56 5.29 -15.21
CA ALA A 144 6.13 5.43 -16.59
C ALA A 144 4.69 5.94 -16.78
N ALA A 145 3.83 5.81 -15.75
CA ALA A 145 2.41 6.08 -15.88
C ALA A 145 2.12 7.59 -16.00
N PRO A 146 1.30 8.03 -16.99
CA PRO A 146 0.95 9.44 -17.17
C PRO A 146 0.25 10.07 -15.96
N HIS A 147 -0.56 9.30 -15.24
CA HIS A 147 -1.27 9.76 -14.05
C HIS A 147 -0.43 9.67 -12.76
N GLU A 148 0.88 9.34 -12.90
CA GLU A 148 1.87 9.32 -11.83
C GLU A 148 3.08 10.19 -12.26
N MET A 149 4.29 9.63 -12.42
CA MET A 149 5.47 10.44 -12.75
C MET A 149 5.52 10.91 -14.22
N ASP A 150 4.80 10.23 -15.15
CA ASP A 150 4.89 10.47 -16.60
C ASP A 150 6.37 10.51 -17.08
N GLY A 151 7.18 9.65 -16.47
CA GLY A 151 8.62 9.74 -16.48
C GLY A 151 9.25 9.08 -17.71
N ASN A 152 10.39 9.62 -18.11
CA ASN A 152 11.25 8.99 -19.12
C ASN A 152 12.30 8.11 -18.44
N ILE A 153 12.04 6.80 -18.41
CA ILE A 153 12.88 5.80 -17.74
C ILE A 153 14.35 5.89 -18.20
N ASN A 154 14.60 6.04 -19.49
CA ASN A 154 15.99 6.11 -20.01
C ASN A 154 16.70 7.37 -19.52
N LYS A 155 16.00 8.50 -19.46
CA LYS A 155 16.56 9.75 -18.91
C LYS A 155 16.80 9.61 -17.39
N ALA A 156 15.86 9.04 -16.64
CA ALA A 156 16.01 8.77 -15.20
C ALA A 156 17.25 7.92 -14.92
N VAL A 157 17.39 6.78 -15.59
CA VAL A 157 18.58 5.91 -15.48
C VAL A 157 19.85 6.68 -15.82
N LYS A 158 19.85 7.51 -16.87
CA LYS A 158 21.03 8.31 -17.26
C LYS A 158 21.41 9.34 -16.19
N LEU A 159 20.44 9.97 -15.54
CA LEU A 159 20.68 10.93 -14.45
C LEU A 159 21.30 10.22 -13.23
N ILE A 160 20.74 9.09 -12.83
CA ILE A 160 21.24 8.29 -11.70
C ILE A 160 22.66 7.75 -11.99
N LYS A 161 22.93 7.24 -13.20
CA LYS A 161 24.26 6.72 -13.60
C LYS A 161 25.37 7.78 -13.52
N LYS A 162 25.07 9.06 -13.74
CA LYS A 162 26.06 10.14 -13.72
C LYS A 162 26.55 10.47 -12.31
N ASP A 163 25.78 10.13 -11.29
CA ASP A 163 26.08 10.46 -9.91
C ASP A 163 27.02 9.42 -9.28
N SER A 164 28.19 9.86 -8.84
CA SER A 164 29.20 9.00 -8.20
C SER A 164 28.69 8.38 -6.90
N PHE A 165 27.83 9.09 -6.16
CA PHE A 165 27.17 8.57 -4.97
C PHE A 165 26.35 7.32 -5.30
N TYR A 166 25.51 7.36 -6.34
CA TYR A 166 24.73 6.20 -6.74
C TYR A 166 25.58 5.07 -7.26
N ARG A 167 26.62 5.34 -8.03
CA ARG A 167 27.53 4.29 -8.49
C ARG A 167 28.08 3.47 -7.32
N GLN A 168 28.50 4.13 -6.26
CA GLN A 168 28.97 3.45 -5.05
C GLN A 168 27.85 2.70 -4.34
N LYS A 169 26.67 3.30 -4.18
CA LYS A 169 25.51 2.65 -3.52
C LYS A 169 25.02 1.42 -4.29
N PHE A 170 24.98 1.46 -5.62
CA PHE A 170 24.61 0.29 -6.43
C PHE A 170 25.63 -0.84 -6.30
N TYR A 171 26.93 -0.52 -6.25
CA TYR A 171 27.93 -1.55 -6.00
C TYR A 171 27.75 -2.19 -4.61
N GLN A 172 27.52 -1.39 -3.59
CA GLN A 172 27.23 -1.89 -2.24
C GLN A 172 25.96 -2.76 -2.15
N ALA A 173 24.93 -2.45 -2.94
CA ALA A 173 23.65 -3.14 -2.92
C ALA A 173 23.60 -4.38 -3.82
N PHE A 174 24.26 -4.37 -4.96
CA PHE A 174 24.13 -5.37 -6.02
C PHE A 174 25.44 -5.90 -6.61
N GLY A 175 26.59 -5.44 -6.13
CA GLY A 175 27.91 -5.84 -6.61
C GLY A 175 28.24 -5.40 -8.04
N THR A 176 27.53 -4.37 -8.58
CA THR A 176 27.71 -3.92 -9.95
C THR A 176 27.65 -2.41 -10.08
N PHE A 177 28.37 -1.88 -11.06
CA PHE A 177 28.29 -0.49 -11.51
C PHE A 177 27.35 -0.28 -12.70
N ASP A 178 26.76 -1.37 -13.25
CA ASP A 178 25.81 -1.28 -14.35
C ASP A 178 24.41 -0.97 -13.83
N ILE A 179 24.14 0.33 -13.67
CA ILE A 179 22.85 0.81 -13.18
C ILE A 179 21.83 0.73 -14.31
N ASN A 180 20.69 0.11 -14.04
CA ASN A 180 19.57 -0.02 -14.95
C ASN A 180 18.24 0.04 -14.17
N ILE A 181 17.13 0.17 -14.90
CA ILE A 181 15.80 0.31 -14.27
C ILE A 181 15.43 -0.90 -13.41
N ASN A 182 15.89 -2.11 -13.78
CA ASN A 182 15.61 -3.31 -13.00
C ASN A 182 16.20 -3.22 -11.59
N LEU A 183 17.46 -2.77 -11.48
CA LEU A 183 18.13 -2.59 -10.19
C LEU A 183 17.54 -1.41 -9.42
N ILE A 184 17.14 -0.33 -10.08
CA ILE A 184 16.41 0.78 -9.45
C ILE A 184 15.11 0.27 -8.85
N SER A 185 14.30 -0.46 -9.62
CA SER A 185 13.03 -1.03 -9.13
C SER A 185 13.24 -2.02 -8.00
N LYS A 186 14.27 -2.88 -8.07
CA LYS A 186 14.63 -3.82 -7.02
C LYS A 186 14.98 -3.10 -5.71
N ALA A 187 15.80 -2.06 -5.76
CA ALA A 187 16.18 -1.31 -4.57
C ALA A 187 14.97 -0.63 -3.92
N ILE A 188 14.15 0.09 -4.72
CA ILE A 188 12.93 0.74 -4.21
C ILE A 188 11.97 -0.30 -3.62
N ALA A 189 11.82 -1.46 -4.25
CA ALA A 189 10.98 -2.54 -3.73
C ALA A 189 11.49 -3.10 -2.40
N GLN A 190 12.82 -3.20 -2.18
CA GLN A 190 13.38 -3.57 -0.89
C GLN A 190 13.04 -2.53 0.19
N PHE A 191 13.14 -1.23 -0.12
CA PHE A 191 12.73 -0.19 0.82
C PHE A 191 11.23 -0.27 1.13
N ILE A 192 10.36 -0.41 0.13
CA ILE A 192 8.91 -0.54 0.35
C ILE A 192 8.58 -1.77 1.22
N ARG A 193 9.26 -2.90 1.02
CA ARG A 193 9.08 -4.09 1.89
C ARG A 193 9.57 -3.87 3.31
N SER A 194 10.50 -2.95 3.54
CA SER A 194 10.97 -2.60 4.89
C SER A 194 10.01 -1.69 5.67
N LEU A 195 8.97 -1.15 5.01
CA LEU A 195 7.96 -0.29 5.63
C LEU A 195 6.98 -1.13 6.46
N VAL A 196 7.43 -1.50 7.65
CA VAL A 196 6.76 -2.43 8.56
C VAL A 196 6.30 -1.70 9.81
N SER A 197 5.01 -1.84 10.15
CA SER A 197 4.32 -1.17 11.25
C SER A 197 3.72 -2.20 12.20
N PHE A 198 4.31 -2.35 13.39
CA PHE A 198 3.92 -3.31 14.44
C PHE A 198 4.21 -2.83 15.85
N ASN A 199 4.01 -1.55 16.11
CA ASN A 199 4.19 -0.97 17.43
C ASN A 199 3.00 -0.07 17.81
N SER A 200 1.79 -0.49 17.39
CA SER A 200 0.54 0.15 17.78
C SER A 200 0.16 -0.21 19.23
N LYS A 201 -0.81 0.52 19.80
CA LYS A 201 -1.36 0.17 21.12
C LYS A 201 -1.92 -1.25 21.13
N PHE A 202 -2.55 -1.69 20.03
CA PHE A 202 -3.06 -3.05 19.92
C PHE A 202 -1.92 -4.09 19.92
N ASP A 203 -0.80 -3.82 19.25
CA ASP A 203 0.37 -4.73 19.28
C ASP A 203 0.93 -4.83 20.69
N MET A 204 1.05 -3.71 21.41
CA MET A 204 1.49 -3.70 22.81
C MET A 204 0.52 -4.44 23.73
N PHE A 205 -0.79 -4.41 23.43
CA PHE A 205 -1.79 -5.19 24.16
C PHE A 205 -1.61 -6.70 23.90
N MET A 206 -1.40 -7.11 22.65
CA MET A 206 -1.12 -8.52 22.31
C MET A 206 0.18 -9.03 22.95
N ASP A 207 1.16 -8.16 23.13
CA ASP A 207 2.41 -8.45 23.87
C ASP A 207 2.24 -8.42 25.40
N GLY A 208 1.06 -8.12 25.93
CA GLY A 208 0.79 -8.00 27.37
C GLY A 208 1.41 -6.76 28.04
N LYS A 209 1.88 -5.77 27.24
CA LYS A 209 2.55 -4.56 27.75
C LYS A 209 1.58 -3.47 28.19
N VAL A 210 0.38 -3.43 27.61
CA VAL A 210 -0.67 -2.47 27.94
C VAL A 210 -2.03 -3.14 28.00
N GLN A 211 -3.01 -2.48 28.64
CA GLN A 211 -4.39 -2.91 28.64
C GLN A 211 -5.22 -2.02 27.71
N LEU A 212 -6.21 -2.61 27.02
CA LEU A 212 -7.24 -1.85 26.34
C LEU A 212 -8.27 -1.35 27.36
N THR A 213 -8.82 -0.17 27.11
CA THR A 213 -9.96 0.34 27.88
C THR A 213 -11.21 -0.50 27.64
N LEU A 214 -12.21 -0.40 28.50
CA LEU A 214 -13.49 -1.09 28.31
C LEU A 214 -14.16 -0.73 26.97
N GLN A 215 -14.02 0.52 26.52
CA GLN A 215 -14.56 0.98 25.26
C GLN A 215 -13.81 0.35 24.06
N GLU A 216 -12.49 0.30 24.10
CA GLU A 216 -11.66 -0.34 23.06
C GLU A 216 -11.92 -1.85 23.00
N MET A 217 -12.05 -2.52 24.16
CA MET A 217 -12.41 -3.94 24.23
C MET A 217 -13.81 -4.19 23.68
N ARG A 218 -14.79 -3.32 23.97
CA ARG A 218 -16.13 -3.40 23.37
C ARG A 218 -16.04 -3.30 21.86
N GLY A 219 -15.24 -2.36 21.33
CA GLY A 219 -15.02 -2.19 19.90
C GLY A 219 -14.37 -3.41 19.25
N LEU A 220 -13.38 -4.02 19.90
CA LEU A 220 -12.75 -5.25 19.42
C LEU A 220 -13.77 -6.40 19.33
N VAL A 221 -14.61 -6.58 20.36
CA VAL A 221 -15.67 -7.61 20.36
C VAL A 221 -16.66 -7.38 19.23
N LEU A 222 -17.15 -6.15 19.04
CA LEU A 222 -18.06 -5.81 17.95
C LEU A 222 -17.42 -6.07 16.58
N PHE A 223 -16.15 -5.67 16.40
CA PHE A 223 -15.40 -5.86 15.17
C PHE A 223 -15.22 -7.33 14.78
N THR A 224 -14.98 -8.21 15.78
CA THR A 224 -14.67 -9.63 15.61
C THR A 224 -15.87 -10.55 15.71
N THR A 225 -17.09 -10.01 15.73
CA THR A 225 -18.36 -10.75 15.78
C THR A 225 -19.32 -10.25 14.70
N GLU A 226 -20.40 -10.99 14.48
CA GLU A 226 -21.46 -10.64 13.52
C GLU A 226 -22.15 -9.30 13.85
N GLY A 227 -21.94 -8.74 15.04
CA GLY A 227 -22.53 -7.47 15.45
C GLY A 227 -22.16 -6.32 14.51
N ALA A 228 -20.88 -6.17 14.17
CA ALA A 228 -20.42 -5.17 13.21
C ALA A 228 -19.96 -5.78 11.88
N ASP A 229 -19.72 -7.09 11.85
CA ASP A 229 -19.38 -7.87 10.64
C ASP A 229 -18.11 -7.40 9.91
N CYS A 230 -17.15 -6.84 10.64
CA CYS A 230 -15.93 -6.31 10.03
C CYS A 230 -14.89 -7.38 9.71
N PHE A 231 -14.86 -8.43 10.54
CA PHE A 231 -13.79 -9.44 10.55
C PHE A 231 -13.78 -10.33 9.31
N HIS A 232 -14.88 -10.53 8.64
CA HIS A 232 -14.95 -11.33 7.41
C HIS A 232 -14.04 -10.77 6.30
N CYS A 233 -13.95 -9.44 6.23
CA CYS A 233 -13.09 -8.77 5.27
C CYS A 233 -11.72 -8.42 5.86
N HIS A 234 -11.70 -7.89 7.08
CA HIS A 234 -10.48 -7.33 7.68
C HIS A 234 -9.76 -8.28 8.65
N GLY A 235 -10.30 -9.48 8.88
CA GLY A 235 -9.68 -10.47 9.75
C GLY A 235 -9.89 -10.17 11.24
N SER A 236 -9.02 -10.73 12.06
CA SER A 236 -9.13 -10.74 13.53
C SER A 236 -7.72 -10.61 14.14
N PRO A 237 -7.55 -10.67 15.46
CA PRO A 237 -6.23 -10.77 16.09
C PRO A 237 -5.32 -11.87 15.53
N ALA A 238 -5.91 -12.96 15.00
CA ALA A 238 -5.16 -14.02 14.32
C ALA A 238 -4.65 -13.61 12.91
N LEU A 239 -5.15 -12.52 12.34
CA LEU A 239 -4.69 -11.91 11.08
C LEU A 239 -4.20 -10.48 11.37
N PRO A 240 -3.03 -10.33 11.98
CA PRO A 240 -2.56 -9.07 12.55
C PRO A 240 -2.29 -7.95 11.52
N LEU A 241 -2.43 -8.23 10.23
CA LEU A 241 -2.45 -7.21 9.17
C LEU A 241 -3.77 -6.42 9.13
N TRP A 242 -4.82 -6.91 9.77
CA TRP A 242 -6.17 -6.35 9.71
C TRP A 242 -6.65 -6.17 8.28
N THR A 243 -6.37 -7.18 7.47
CA THR A 243 -6.86 -7.36 6.09
C THR A 243 -6.70 -8.81 5.68
N THR A 244 -7.68 -9.32 4.92
CA THR A 244 -7.56 -10.59 4.20
C THR A 244 -6.77 -10.44 2.88
N ASN A 245 -6.53 -9.20 2.42
CA ASN A 245 -6.01 -8.88 1.09
C ASN A 245 -6.87 -9.45 -0.07
N LEU A 246 -8.05 -9.98 0.19
CA LEU A 246 -8.97 -10.47 -0.84
C LEU A 246 -9.66 -9.31 -1.57
N PHE A 247 -10.33 -9.64 -2.68
CA PHE A 247 -11.12 -8.68 -3.44
C PHE A 247 -12.59 -8.89 -3.12
N MET A 248 -13.21 -7.88 -2.51
CA MET A 248 -14.59 -7.96 -2.02
C MET A 248 -15.39 -6.73 -2.45
N ASN A 249 -16.70 -6.92 -2.61
CA ASN A 249 -17.66 -5.83 -2.81
C ASN A 249 -18.32 -5.53 -1.46
N ASN A 250 -18.06 -4.34 -0.95
CA ASN A 250 -18.50 -3.89 0.38
C ASN A 250 -19.90 -3.25 0.38
N ALA A 251 -20.72 -3.53 -0.61
CA ALA A 251 -22.08 -3.02 -0.72
C ALA A 251 -22.20 -1.47 -0.79
N LYS A 252 -21.15 -0.79 -1.27
CA LYS A 252 -21.10 0.67 -1.31
C LYS A 252 -21.92 1.25 -2.48
N ASP A 253 -21.92 0.58 -3.61
CA ASP A 253 -22.56 1.04 -4.84
C ASP A 253 -23.45 -0.05 -5.44
N ILE A 254 -24.42 0.38 -6.28
CA ILE A 254 -25.28 -0.51 -7.07
C ILE A 254 -24.97 -0.44 -8.58
N ASP A 255 -24.34 0.66 -8.99
CA ASP A 255 -23.87 0.89 -10.36
C ASP A 255 -22.34 0.88 -10.39
N PHE A 256 -21.81 0.13 -11.34
CA PHE A 256 -20.37 -0.11 -11.50
C PHE A 256 -19.89 0.29 -12.89
N GLU A 257 -20.72 0.99 -13.68
CA GLU A 257 -20.34 1.45 -15.01
C GLU A 257 -19.19 2.47 -14.94
N GLY A 258 -18.18 2.26 -15.78
CA GLY A 258 -16.99 3.11 -15.82
C GLY A 258 -16.04 2.97 -14.63
N GLN A 259 -16.35 2.13 -13.62
CA GLN A 259 -15.48 1.90 -12.49
C GLN A 259 -14.24 1.07 -12.91
N SER A 260 -13.08 1.41 -12.34
CA SER A 260 -11.84 0.64 -12.52
C SER A 260 -11.68 -0.40 -11.40
N ASP A 261 -12.71 -1.21 -11.23
CA ASP A 261 -12.83 -2.27 -10.24
C ASP A 261 -12.09 -3.58 -10.65
N ARG A 262 -12.30 -4.65 -9.91
CA ARG A 262 -11.71 -5.95 -10.22
C ARG A 262 -12.19 -6.51 -11.56
N PHE A 263 -13.43 -6.27 -11.95
CA PHE A 263 -13.96 -6.67 -13.25
C PHE A 263 -13.16 -6.07 -14.42
N PHE A 264 -12.71 -4.81 -14.29
CA PHE A 264 -11.86 -4.17 -15.29
C PHE A 264 -10.58 -5.00 -15.59
N VAL A 265 -10.06 -5.71 -14.58
CA VAL A 265 -8.84 -6.51 -14.68
C VAL A 265 -9.10 -7.94 -15.12
N THR A 266 -10.17 -8.56 -14.63
CA THR A 266 -10.45 -10.00 -14.84
C THR A 266 -11.39 -10.28 -15.99
N GLY A 267 -12.28 -9.35 -16.32
CA GLY A 267 -13.40 -9.57 -17.25
C GLY A 267 -14.50 -10.51 -16.69
N ASN A 268 -14.38 -10.95 -15.44
CA ASN A 268 -15.38 -11.79 -14.79
C ASN A 268 -16.49 -10.93 -14.21
N ILE A 269 -17.74 -11.12 -14.67
CA ILE A 269 -18.90 -10.35 -14.24
C ILE A 269 -19.10 -10.34 -12.70
N MET A 270 -18.74 -11.44 -12.04
CA MET A 270 -18.82 -11.58 -10.58
C MET A 270 -17.80 -10.73 -9.81
N ASP A 271 -16.87 -10.09 -10.52
CA ASP A 271 -15.88 -9.19 -9.93
C ASP A 271 -16.26 -7.71 -10.03
N LYS A 272 -17.48 -7.39 -10.48
CA LYS A 272 -18.01 -6.03 -10.48
C LYS A 272 -18.11 -5.47 -9.06
N GLY A 273 -17.61 -4.25 -8.89
CA GLY A 273 -17.60 -3.53 -7.61
C GLY A 273 -16.65 -4.12 -6.57
N LYS A 274 -15.85 -5.14 -6.91
CA LYS A 274 -14.85 -5.67 -5.99
C LYS A 274 -13.57 -4.86 -6.03
N TYR A 275 -13.07 -4.59 -4.84
CA TYR A 275 -11.78 -3.95 -4.59
C TYR A 275 -11.00 -4.74 -3.55
N ARG A 276 -9.68 -4.59 -3.56
CA ARG A 276 -8.84 -5.21 -2.54
C ARG A 276 -9.18 -4.63 -1.17
N VAL A 277 -9.39 -5.50 -0.20
CA VAL A 277 -9.58 -5.11 1.19
C VAL A 277 -8.27 -4.50 1.72
N PRO A 278 -8.23 -3.21 2.06
CA PRO A 278 -7.02 -2.57 2.58
C PRO A 278 -6.75 -3.00 4.03
N THR A 279 -5.50 -2.85 4.46
CA THR A 279 -5.17 -2.96 5.88
C THR A 279 -5.84 -1.83 6.67
N LEU A 280 -6.24 -2.14 7.91
CA LEU A 280 -6.70 -1.13 8.86
C LEU A 280 -5.57 -0.61 9.76
N ARG A 281 -4.36 -1.13 9.61
CA ARG A 281 -3.21 -0.57 10.33
C ARG A 281 -2.98 0.87 9.89
N ASN A 282 -2.80 1.73 10.86
CA ASN A 282 -2.60 3.17 10.65
C ASN A 282 -3.80 3.88 9.98
N ILE A 283 -5.00 3.29 10.06
CA ILE A 283 -6.21 3.83 9.41
C ILE A 283 -6.51 5.29 9.81
N GLU A 284 -6.13 5.70 11.02
CA GLU A 284 -6.26 7.08 11.51
C GLU A 284 -5.55 8.10 10.61
N PHE A 285 -4.43 7.71 9.97
CA PHE A 285 -3.56 8.61 9.21
C PHE A 285 -3.84 8.60 7.71
N THR A 286 -4.76 7.74 7.23
CA THR A 286 -4.92 7.43 5.80
C THR A 286 -6.28 7.88 5.23
N ALA A 287 -6.80 8.98 5.74
CA ALA A 287 -7.96 9.64 5.10
C ALA A 287 -7.52 10.31 3.77
N PRO A 288 -8.42 10.33 2.75
CA PRO A 288 -9.82 9.93 2.74
C PRO A 288 -10.02 8.43 2.48
N TYR A 289 -11.18 7.93 2.86
CA TYR A 289 -11.47 6.49 2.87
C TYR A 289 -12.26 6.03 1.64
N MET A 290 -12.24 4.71 1.39
CA MET A 290 -12.71 3.99 0.22
C MET A 290 -11.84 4.25 -1.02
N HIS A 291 -12.05 3.47 -2.08
CA HIS A 291 -11.26 3.61 -3.31
C HIS A 291 -11.50 4.93 -4.05
N ASP A 292 -12.61 5.59 -3.76
CA ASP A 292 -13.04 6.86 -4.36
C ASP A 292 -12.99 8.06 -3.39
N GLY A 293 -12.45 7.87 -2.18
CA GLY A 293 -12.20 8.96 -1.23
C GLY A 293 -13.45 9.71 -0.74
N ARG A 294 -14.65 9.09 -0.85
CA ARG A 294 -15.92 9.76 -0.52
C ARG A 294 -16.08 10.09 0.95
N PHE A 295 -15.47 9.34 1.85
CA PHE A 295 -15.52 9.60 3.29
C PHE A 295 -14.22 10.23 3.78
N LYS A 296 -14.36 11.30 4.55
CA LYS A 296 -13.22 12.09 5.06
C LYS A 296 -12.86 11.74 6.50
N THR A 297 -13.78 11.10 7.22
CA THR A 297 -13.63 10.74 8.63
C THR A 297 -13.98 9.28 8.87
N LEU A 298 -13.44 8.69 9.94
CA LEU A 298 -13.82 7.34 10.37
C LEU A 298 -15.29 7.28 10.81
N ASP A 299 -15.84 8.39 11.33
CA ASP A 299 -17.24 8.45 11.71
C ASP A 299 -18.15 8.27 10.49
N GLU A 300 -17.83 8.91 9.35
CA GLU A 300 -18.56 8.71 8.09
C GLU A 300 -18.45 7.27 7.57
N VAL A 301 -17.29 6.63 7.72
CA VAL A 301 -17.10 5.22 7.35
C VAL A 301 -17.96 4.31 8.22
N LEU A 302 -17.93 4.52 9.53
CA LEU A 302 -18.72 3.72 10.48
C LEU A 302 -20.22 3.92 10.28
N GLU A 303 -20.66 5.17 10.05
CA GLU A 303 -22.06 5.45 9.73
C GLU A 303 -22.50 4.79 8.42
N PHE A 304 -21.63 4.78 7.39
CA PHE A 304 -21.91 4.06 6.15
C PHE A 304 -22.14 2.56 6.38
N TYR A 305 -21.28 1.88 7.15
CA TYR A 305 -21.47 0.46 7.47
C TYR A 305 -22.66 0.22 8.41
N ASN A 306 -23.05 1.23 9.17
CA ASN A 306 -24.18 1.18 10.08
C ASN A 306 -25.54 1.29 9.37
N ASN A 307 -25.66 2.17 8.37
CA ASN A 307 -26.95 2.52 7.77
C ASN A 307 -26.93 2.76 6.25
N GLY A 308 -25.76 2.62 5.59
CA GLY A 308 -25.57 3.04 4.20
C GLY A 308 -25.34 1.92 3.20
N LEU A 309 -25.40 0.66 3.61
CA LEU A 309 -25.13 -0.47 2.73
C LEU A 309 -26.24 -0.66 1.70
N LYS A 310 -25.84 -0.95 0.44
CA LYS A 310 -26.75 -1.06 -0.69
C LYS A 310 -26.73 -2.47 -1.25
N ARG A 311 -27.90 -3.03 -1.55
CA ARG A 311 -28.00 -4.34 -2.18
C ARG A 311 -27.73 -4.26 -3.68
N SER A 312 -26.88 -5.15 -4.17
CA SER A 312 -26.67 -5.39 -5.59
C SER A 312 -26.48 -6.89 -5.84
N PRO A 313 -26.59 -7.38 -7.07
CA PRO A 313 -26.32 -8.80 -7.40
C PRO A 313 -24.86 -9.22 -7.20
N PHE A 314 -23.96 -8.27 -6.97
CA PHE A 314 -22.52 -8.47 -6.91
C PHE A 314 -21.92 -8.28 -5.49
N ILE A 315 -22.80 -8.14 -4.48
CA ILE A 315 -22.37 -8.04 -3.07
C ILE A 315 -21.62 -9.31 -2.69
N ASP A 316 -20.55 -9.14 -1.92
CA ASP A 316 -19.87 -10.28 -1.33
C ASP A 316 -20.81 -11.02 -0.38
N PRO A 317 -20.94 -12.37 -0.48
CA PRO A 317 -21.82 -13.14 0.40
C PRO A 317 -21.52 -12.99 1.89
N LEU A 318 -20.27 -12.62 2.24
CA LEU A 318 -19.85 -12.39 3.63
C LEU A 318 -20.28 -11.01 4.16
N ALA A 319 -20.75 -10.09 3.31
CA ALA A 319 -21.28 -8.80 3.74
C ALA A 319 -22.76 -8.92 4.16
N ILE A 320 -23.03 -9.73 5.19
CA ILE A 320 -24.39 -10.13 5.60
C ILE A 320 -25.27 -8.96 6.02
N ASN A 321 -24.71 -7.94 6.67
CA ASN A 321 -25.41 -6.72 7.09
C ASN A 321 -25.97 -5.92 5.91
N ALA A 322 -25.46 -6.13 4.68
CA ALA A 322 -26.00 -5.50 3.48
C ALA A 322 -27.46 -5.92 3.19
N ASN A 323 -27.89 -7.08 3.67
CA ASN A 323 -29.30 -7.54 3.53
C ASN A 323 -30.28 -6.65 4.30
N HIS A 324 -29.81 -5.95 5.32
CA HIS A 324 -30.60 -5.08 6.19
C HIS A 324 -30.27 -3.59 6.01
N GLY A 325 -29.35 -3.23 5.11
CA GLY A 325 -28.91 -1.85 4.86
C GLY A 325 -27.83 -1.37 5.82
N GLY A 326 -27.37 -2.20 6.75
CA GLY A 326 -26.31 -1.90 7.70
C GLY A 326 -26.39 -2.70 8.97
N ALA A 327 -25.47 -2.42 9.90
CA ALA A 327 -25.37 -3.13 11.19
C ALA A 327 -26.35 -2.61 12.26
N HIS A 328 -26.89 -1.41 12.09
CA HIS A 328 -27.86 -0.75 13.00
C HIS A 328 -27.41 -0.70 14.46
N LEU A 329 -26.14 -0.42 14.68
CA LEU A 329 -25.54 -0.30 16.01
C LEU A 329 -25.92 1.02 16.69
N SER A 330 -25.86 1.03 18.02
CA SER A 330 -26.00 2.27 18.79
C SER A 330 -24.81 3.21 18.59
N GLN A 331 -24.99 4.51 18.87
CA GLN A 331 -23.91 5.49 18.85
C GLN A 331 -22.77 5.12 19.81
N SER A 332 -23.09 4.51 20.95
CA SER A 332 -22.08 4.00 21.90
C SER A 332 -21.22 2.89 21.29
N ASP A 333 -21.82 2.00 20.49
CA ASP A 333 -21.11 0.91 19.80
C ASP A 333 -20.26 1.45 18.65
N LEU A 334 -20.74 2.43 17.88
CA LEU A 334 -19.92 3.12 16.85
C LEU A 334 -18.71 3.81 17.48
N ASN A 335 -18.89 4.48 18.62
CA ASN A 335 -17.79 5.09 19.36
C ASN A 335 -16.78 4.05 19.87
N ALA A 336 -17.26 2.86 20.27
CA ALA A 336 -16.41 1.76 20.69
C ALA A 336 -15.61 1.17 19.51
N LEU A 337 -16.25 0.97 18.37
CA LEU A 337 -15.56 0.54 17.14
C LEU A 337 -14.47 1.53 16.74
N LYS A 338 -14.78 2.84 16.74
CA LYS A 338 -13.79 3.87 16.46
C LYS A 338 -12.61 3.82 17.44
N ALA A 339 -12.90 3.71 18.73
CA ALA A 339 -11.86 3.60 19.76
C ALA A 339 -10.95 2.40 19.53
N PHE A 340 -11.50 1.26 19.15
CA PHE A 340 -10.72 0.09 18.77
C PHE A 340 -9.86 0.35 17.51
N LEU A 341 -10.43 0.89 16.43
CA LEU A 341 -9.69 1.18 15.20
C LEU A 341 -8.48 2.10 15.44
N LEU A 342 -8.62 3.09 16.32
CA LEU A 342 -7.53 3.98 16.72
C LEU A 342 -6.40 3.26 17.47
N THR A 343 -6.66 2.10 18.10
CA THR A 343 -5.60 1.29 18.71
C THR A 343 -4.65 0.65 17.69
N LEU A 344 -5.01 0.63 16.40
CA LEU A 344 -4.20 0.11 15.31
C LEU A 344 -3.19 1.14 14.76
N SER A 345 -3.16 2.34 15.32
CA SER A 345 -2.27 3.44 14.93
C SER A 345 -0.89 3.28 15.55
N ASP A 346 0.14 3.33 14.70
CA ASP A 346 1.55 3.24 15.08
C ASP A 346 2.26 4.58 14.79
N THR A 347 2.29 5.44 15.78
CA THR A 347 2.96 6.75 15.67
C THR A 347 4.47 6.63 15.52
N SER A 348 5.07 5.52 15.98
CA SER A 348 6.50 5.28 15.81
C SER A 348 6.86 5.00 14.35
N PHE A 349 5.95 4.41 13.56
CA PHE A 349 6.12 4.16 12.14
C PHE A 349 6.16 5.47 11.33
N ILE A 350 5.15 6.33 11.50
CA ILE A 350 5.06 7.59 10.75
C ILE A 350 6.14 8.60 11.10
N ASN A 351 6.79 8.43 12.26
CA ASN A 351 7.88 9.30 12.74
C ASN A 351 9.26 8.62 12.67
N ASN A 352 9.37 7.40 12.13
CA ASN A 352 10.61 6.65 12.13
C ASN A 352 11.69 7.32 11.26
N PRO A 353 12.83 7.73 11.80
CA PRO A 353 13.88 8.37 11.03
C PRO A 353 14.52 7.44 9.98
N ARG A 354 14.40 6.11 10.15
CA ARG A 354 14.88 5.12 9.17
C ARG A 354 14.08 5.17 7.86
N PHE A 355 12.86 5.69 7.89
CA PHE A 355 11.98 5.81 6.72
C PHE A 355 11.91 7.24 6.17
N SER A 356 12.45 8.23 6.88
CA SER A 356 12.40 9.64 6.48
C SER A 356 13.29 9.95 5.28
N ASN A 357 13.10 11.13 4.68
CA ASN A 357 13.89 11.59 3.55
C ASN A 357 15.38 11.69 3.92
N PRO A 358 16.29 10.91 3.29
CA PRO A 358 17.70 10.88 3.62
C PRO A 358 18.49 12.09 3.07
N TRP A 359 17.89 12.86 2.16
CA TRP A 359 18.52 14.05 1.57
C TRP A 359 18.39 15.29 2.44
N ILE A 360 17.47 15.30 3.40
CA ILE A 360 17.30 16.39 4.35
C ILE A 360 18.24 16.12 5.54
N LYS A 361 19.28 16.91 5.67
CA LYS A 361 20.09 16.91 6.89
C LYS A 361 19.26 17.44 8.06
N LYS A 362 19.11 16.63 9.10
CA LYS A 362 18.54 17.07 10.37
C LYS A 362 19.47 17.99 11.10
#